data_9fad04c975699185197c8893b5b9f664
#
_entry.id   9fad04c975699185197c8893b5b9f664
#
_cell.length_a   1.000
_cell.length_b   1.000
_cell.length_c   1.000
_cell.angle_alpha   90.00
_cell.angle_beta   90.00
_cell.angle_gamma   90.00
#
_symmetry.space_group_name_H-M   'P 1'
#
loop_
_entity.id
_entity.type
_entity.pdbx_description
1 polymer ?
#
loop_
_entity_poly.entity_id
_entity_poly.type
_entity_poly.pdbx_seq_one_letter_code
_entity_poly.pdbx_strand_id
1 'polypeptide(L)'
;AIYGARGANGVILVTTKQGSRSSTGARANISYDASYGWQNLYKKLPLMNAMEYANIVDESRINSGQPRLDFESLVPDWSRIASGAWEGTDWLDELSNKNAPVVNNAINITGGSAAGAYSLGLSHSNQEGIFGSPVESKYERYSFRLNSDFILLRDRTDSFTILKAGETLRYVNSN
;
A
#
# COMPACT_ATOMS: atom_id res chain seq x y z
N ALA A 1 12.24 16.96 29.70
CA ALA A 1 11.75 16.79 28.32
C ALA A 1 12.41 15.56 27.66
N ILE A 2 11.78 14.39 27.77
CA ILE A 2 12.32 13.11 27.27
C ILE A 2 12.43 13.12 25.73
N TYR A 3 11.60 13.90 25.06
CA TYR A 3 11.50 13.90 23.58
C TYR A 3 12.14 15.12 22.91
N GLY A 4 12.80 16.01 23.69
CA GLY A 4 13.49 17.18 23.19
C GLY A 4 12.58 18.19 22.47
N ALA A 5 13.19 19.16 21.76
CA ALA A 5 12.46 20.21 21.04
C ALA A 5 11.57 19.66 19.88
N ARG A 6 11.88 18.48 19.33
CA ARG A 6 11.08 17.82 18.30
C ARG A 6 9.71 17.36 18.79
N GLY A 7 9.52 17.23 20.10
CA GLY A 7 8.25 16.87 20.72
C GLY A 7 7.28 18.05 20.94
N ALA A 8 7.65 19.28 20.56
CA ALA A 8 6.83 20.47 20.79
C ALA A 8 5.45 20.42 20.13
N ASN A 9 5.32 19.75 19.00
CA ASN A 9 4.06 19.58 18.28
C ASN A 9 3.30 18.28 18.63
N GLY A 10 3.71 17.59 19.68
CA GLY A 10 3.16 16.32 20.13
C GLY A 10 4.04 15.12 19.78
N VAL A 11 3.82 14.05 20.51
CA VAL A 11 4.54 12.77 20.34
C VAL A 11 3.52 11.63 20.25
N ILE A 12 3.63 10.81 19.22
CA ILE A 12 2.86 9.57 19.10
C ILE A 12 3.77 8.42 19.51
N LEU A 13 3.47 7.82 20.66
CA LEU A 13 4.18 6.63 21.13
C LEU A 13 3.48 5.38 20.63
N VAL A 14 4.16 4.61 19.78
CA VAL A 14 3.66 3.34 19.26
C VAL A 14 4.30 2.20 20.03
N THR A 15 3.52 1.50 20.83
CA THR A 15 3.94 0.26 21.50
C THR A 15 3.41 -0.93 20.72
N THR A 16 4.32 -1.79 20.25
CA THR A 16 3.91 -3.01 19.53
C THR A 16 3.32 -4.02 20.50
N LYS A 17 2.39 -4.86 20.00
CA LYS A 17 1.80 -5.95 20.78
C LYS A 17 2.91 -6.89 21.27
N GLN A 18 2.95 -7.09 22.56
CA GLN A 18 3.77 -8.10 23.23
C GLN A 18 2.87 -9.20 23.74
N GLY A 19 3.40 -10.40 23.94
CA GLY A 19 2.67 -11.46 24.60
C GLY A 19 2.28 -11.05 26.03
N SER A 20 1.19 -11.59 26.52
CA SER A 20 0.73 -11.35 27.91
C SER A 20 1.07 -12.55 28.78
N ARG A 21 1.74 -12.30 29.90
CA ARG A 21 1.98 -13.34 30.91
C ARG A 21 0.68 -13.69 31.61
N SER A 22 0.47 -14.98 31.84
CA SER A 22 -0.70 -15.48 32.56
C SER A 22 -0.25 -16.26 33.80
N SER A 23 -0.76 -15.87 34.94
CA SER A 23 -0.55 -16.60 36.21
C SER A 23 -1.42 -17.85 36.34
N THR A 24 -2.48 -17.98 35.55
CA THR A 24 -3.46 -19.07 35.60
C THR A 24 -3.21 -20.19 34.60
N GLY A 25 -2.00 -20.27 34.01
CA GLY A 25 -1.60 -21.29 33.06
C GLY A 25 -1.24 -20.72 31.70
N ALA A 26 -0.70 -21.58 30.81
CA ALA A 26 -0.34 -21.20 29.45
C ALA A 26 -1.61 -20.91 28.63
N ARG A 27 -1.65 -19.73 28.01
CA ARG A 27 -2.74 -19.34 27.11
C ARG A 27 -2.14 -18.89 25.78
N ALA A 28 -2.82 -19.25 24.70
CA ALA A 28 -2.52 -18.77 23.37
C ALA A 28 -3.80 -18.16 22.78
N ASN A 29 -3.65 -17.01 22.15
CA ASN A 29 -4.70 -16.37 21.37
C ASN A 29 -4.23 -16.26 19.92
N ILE A 30 -5.05 -16.73 19.00
CA ILE A 30 -4.78 -16.68 17.56
C ILE A 30 -5.83 -15.78 16.95
N SER A 31 -5.40 -14.75 16.22
CA SER A 31 -6.27 -13.94 15.38
C SER A 31 -5.83 -14.02 13.92
N TYR A 32 -6.80 -14.07 13.05
CA TYR A 32 -6.62 -13.98 11.61
C TYR A 32 -7.47 -12.83 11.10
N ASP A 33 -6.79 -11.89 10.46
CA ASP A 33 -7.41 -10.73 9.86
C ASP A 33 -7.22 -10.83 8.34
N ALA A 34 -8.32 -10.80 7.59
CA ALA A 34 -8.30 -10.83 6.14
C ALA A 34 -9.13 -9.68 5.59
N SER A 35 -8.61 -9.00 4.60
CA SER A 35 -9.36 -8.03 3.82
C SER A 35 -9.12 -8.23 2.33
N TYR A 36 -10.19 -8.14 1.58
CA TYR A 36 -10.19 -8.16 0.13
C TYR A 36 -10.99 -6.96 -0.36
N GLY A 37 -10.43 -6.23 -1.28
CA GLY A 37 -11.06 -5.09 -1.90
C GLY A 37 -10.53 -4.88 -3.30
N TRP A 38 -11.10 -3.91 -3.98
CA TRP A 38 -10.62 -3.46 -5.28
C TRP A 38 -10.69 -1.94 -5.33
N GLN A 39 -9.80 -1.38 -6.11
CA GLN A 39 -9.69 0.06 -6.30
C GLN A 39 -9.87 0.43 -7.77
N ASN A 40 -10.45 1.58 -7.98
CA ASN A 40 -10.67 2.15 -9.30
C ASN A 40 -10.25 3.61 -9.29
N LEU A 41 -9.94 4.14 -10.45
CA LEU A 41 -9.73 5.57 -10.59
C LEU A 41 -11.02 6.34 -10.24
N TYR A 42 -10.97 7.17 -9.21
CA TYR A 42 -12.14 7.91 -8.72
C TYR A 42 -12.64 8.96 -9.73
N LYS A 43 -11.70 9.67 -10.35
CA LYS A 43 -12.01 10.74 -11.31
C LYS A 43 -10.95 10.82 -12.37
N LYS A 44 -11.35 10.84 -13.63
CA LYS A 44 -10.46 11.14 -14.75
C LYS A 44 -10.37 12.66 -14.93
N LEU A 45 -9.20 13.12 -15.34
CA LEU A 45 -9.06 14.48 -15.85
C LEU A 45 -9.82 14.58 -17.18
N PRO A 46 -10.60 15.63 -17.38
CA PRO A 46 -11.20 15.89 -18.69
C PRO A 46 -10.08 16.24 -19.67
N LEU A 47 -9.81 15.34 -20.58
CA LEU A 47 -8.85 15.56 -21.68
C LEU A 47 -9.62 15.89 -22.94
N MET A 48 -8.98 16.67 -23.81
CA MET A 48 -9.51 16.95 -25.14
C MET A 48 -9.50 15.68 -26.00
N ASN A 49 -10.52 15.51 -26.79
CA ASN A 49 -10.51 14.51 -27.85
C ASN A 49 -9.60 14.95 -29.03
N ALA A 50 -9.40 14.07 -29.99
CA ALA A 50 -8.49 14.34 -31.10
C ALA A 50 -8.89 15.55 -31.95
N MET A 51 -10.18 15.77 -32.16
CA MET A 51 -10.69 16.91 -32.92
C MET A 51 -10.55 18.23 -32.14
N GLU A 52 -10.86 18.22 -30.83
CA GLU A 52 -10.66 19.39 -29.98
C GLU A 52 -9.20 19.81 -29.91
N TYR A 53 -8.30 18.83 -29.78
CA TYR A 53 -6.85 19.07 -29.80
C TYR A 53 -6.42 19.70 -31.14
N ALA A 54 -6.86 19.14 -32.26
CA ALA A 54 -6.52 19.64 -33.57
C ALA A 54 -6.99 21.10 -33.77
N ASN A 55 -8.20 21.44 -33.32
CA ASN A 55 -8.74 22.81 -33.42
C ASN A 55 -7.92 23.78 -32.59
N ILE A 56 -7.51 23.43 -31.35
CA ILE A 56 -6.68 24.30 -30.52
C ILE A 56 -5.29 24.49 -31.10
N VAL A 57 -4.70 23.44 -31.66
CA VAL A 57 -3.41 23.54 -32.34
C VAL A 57 -3.50 24.47 -33.55
N ASP A 58 -4.54 24.34 -34.38
CA ASP A 58 -4.75 25.20 -35.54
C ASP A 58 -4.98 26.67 -35.15
N GLU A 59 -5.80 26.91 -34.10
CA GLU A 59 -6.01 28.25 -33.56
C GLU A 59 -4.70 28.89 -33.07
N SER A 60 -3.89 28.13 -32.33
CA SER A 60 -2.58 28.58 -31.85
C SER A 60 -1.63 28.96 -33.00
N ARG A 61 -1.64 28.17 -34.06
CA ARG A 61 -0.81 28.44 -35.24
C ARG A 61 -1.26 29.69 -35.98
N ILE A 62 -2.55 29.83 -36.21
CA ILE A 62 -3.13 31.03 -36.86
C ILE A 62 -2.80 32.29 -36.07
N ASN A 63 -2.98 32.26 -34.75
CA ASN A 63 -2.65 33.36 -33.86
C ASN A 63 -1.15 33.71 -33.87
N SER A 64 -0.29 32.76 -34.22
CA SER A 64 1.15 32.93 -34.36
C SER A 64 1.57 33.29 -35.80
N GLY A 65 0.62 33.54 -36.72
CA GLY A 65 0.90 33.85 -38.11
C GLY A 65 1.40 32.66 -38.95
N GLN A 66 1.16 31.43 -38.48
CA GLN A 66 1.56 30.21 -39.19
C GLN A 66 0.34 29.57 -39.89
N PRO A 67 0.58 28.82 -41.00
CA PRO A 67 -0.51 28.11 -41.65
C PRO A 67 -1.04 26.96 -40.76
N ARG A 68 -2.27 26.54 -40.99
CA ARG A 68 -2.87 25.35 -40.35
C ARG A 68 -2.02 24.12 -40.63
N LEU A 69 -2.11 23.13 -39.74
CA LEU A 69 -1.49 21.82 -39.95
C LEU A 69 -2.30 21.00 -40.96
N ASP A 70 -1.60 20.26 -41.76
CA ASP A 70 -2.21 19.23 -42.60
C ASP A 70 -2.35 17.91 -41.77
N PHE A 71 -3.39 17.85 -41.00
CA PHE A 71 -3.67 16.66 -40.16
C PHE A 71 -3.95 15.43 -41.00
N GLU A 72 -4.45 15.55 -42.21
CA GLU A 72 -4.73 14.43 -43.08
C GLU A 72 -3.44 13.69 -43.50
N SER A 73 -2.35 14.42 -43.68
CA SER A 73 -1.04 13.81 -43.96
C SER A 73 -0.30 13.32 -42.72
N LEU A 74 -0.58 13.91 -41.55
CA LEU A 74 0.17 13.66 -40.32
C LEU A 74 -0.43 12.57 -39.43
N VAL A 75 -1.75 12.39 -39.48
CA VAL A 75 -2.49 11.50 -38.56
C VAL A 75 -3.14 10.39 -39.35
N PRO A 76 -2.75 9.13 -39.12
CA PRO A 76 -3.47 8.01 -39.68
C PRO A 76 -4.95 8.04 -39.29
N ASP A 77 -5.83 7.63 -40.21
CA ASP A 77 -7.29 7.62 -39.99
C ASP A 77 -7.92 9.01 -39.68
N TRP A 78 -7.27 10.11 -40.08
CA TRP A 78 -7.80 11.45 -39.86
C TRP A 78 -9.25 11.62 -40.35
N SER A 79 -9.60 11.02 -41.47
CA SER A 79 -10.96 11.05 -42.01
C SER A 79 -12.02 10.54 -41.03
N ARG A 80 -11.70 9.57 -40.18
CA ARG A 80 -12.58 9.06 -39.14
C ARG A 80 -12.74 10.04 -37.98
N ILE A 81 -11.66 10.77 -37.65
CA ILE A 81 -11.70 11.82 -36.61
C ILE A 81 -12.51 13.00 -37.16
N ALA A 82 -12.24 13.45 -38.37
CA ALA A 82 -12.92 14.58 -39.00
C ALA A 82 -14.42 14.32 -39.21
N SER A 83 -14.83 13.10 -39.46
CA SER A 83 -16.24 12.71 -39.56
C SER A 83 -16.93 12.49 -38.21
N GLY A 84 -16.23 12.54 -37.11
CA GLY A 84 -16.74 12.21 -35.77
C GLY A 84 -16.98 10.71 -35.52
N ALA A 85 -16.54 9.84 -36.46
CA ALA A 85 -16.67 8.39 -36.29
C ALA A 85 -15.70 7.79 -35.27
N TRP A 86 -14.68 8.57 -34.90
CA TRP A 86 -13.70 8.20 -33.87
C TRP A 86 -13.17 9.45 -33.17
N GLU A 87 -13.22 9.46 -31.84
CA GLU A 87 -12.78 10.60 -31.02
C GLU A 87 -11.29 10.58 -30.69
N GLY A 88 -10.58 9.54 -31.08
CA GLY A 88 -9.21 9.25 -30.67
C GLY A 88 -9.18 8.22 -29.53
N THR A 89 -7.99 7.90 -29.06
CA THR A 89 -7.80 6.93 -27.96
C THR A 89 -7.74 7.66 -26.63
N ASP A 90 -8.64 7.32 -25.71
CA ASP A 90 -8.54 7.75 -24.31
C ASP A 90 -7.46 6.92 -23.60
N TRP A 91 -6.23 7.40 -23.62
CA TRP A 91 -5.09 6.74 -22.99
C TRP A 91 -5.25 6.58 -21.48
N LEU A 92 -6.02 7.44 -20.81
CA LEU A 92 -6.30 7.27 -19.40
C LEU A 92 -7.20 6.05 -19.14
N ASP A 93 -8.13 5.78 -20.05
CA ASP A 93 -8.98 4.59 -19.95
C ASP A 93 -8.24 3.32 -20.32
N GLU A 94 -7.49 3.34 -21.41
CA GLU A 94 -6.70 2.18 -21.88
C GLU A 94 -5.65 1.74 -20.87
N LEU A 95 -4.99 2.71 -20.22
CA LEU A 95 -3.94 2.43 -19.23
C LEU A 95 -4.49 2.23 -17.82
N SER A 96 -5.78 2.49 -17.58
CA SER A 96 -6.37 2.29 -16.26
C SER A 96 -6.73 0.83 -16.01
N ASN A 97 -6.32 0.32 -14.86
CA ASN A 97 -6.71 -1.00 -14.40
C ASN A 97 -8.04 -0.89 -13.63
N LYS A 98 -9.10 -1.49 -14.17
CA LYS A 98 -10.42 -1.49 -13.54
C LYS A 98 -10.49 -2.63 -12.54
N ASN A 99 -10.98 -2.33 -11.33
CA ASN A 99 -11.10 -3.28 -10.24
C ASN A 99 -9.74 -3.89 -9.81
N ALA A 100 -8.71 -3.06 -9.75
CA ALA A 100 -7.40 -3.48 -9.29
C ALA A 100 -7.50 -4.06 -7.86
N PRO A 101 -7.16 -5.34 -7.64
CA PRO A 101 -7.36 -5.99 -6.36
C PRO A 101 -6.40 -5.47 -5.29
N VAL A 102 -6.90 -5.44 -4.05
CA VAL A 102 -6.13 -5.20 -2.84
C VAL A 102 -6.44 -6.31 -1.86
N VAL A 103 -5.42 -7.08 -1.50
CA VAL A 103 -5.55 -8.23 -0.60
C VAL A 103 -4.61 -8.07 0.58
N ASN A 104 -5.14 -8.16 1.79
CA ASN A 104 -4.33 -8.18 2.99
C ASN A 104 -4.74 -9.38 3.85
N ASN A 105 -3.74 -10.10 4.34
CA ASN A 105 -3.90 -11.21 5.25
C ASN A 105 -2.92 -11.05 6.40
N ALA A 106 -3.36 -11.23 7.62
CA ALA A 106 -2.50 -11.20 8.79
C ALA A 106 -2.90 -12.27 9.80
N ILE A 107 -1.91 -13.00 10.29
CA ILE A 107 -2.07 -13.94 11.39
C ILE A 107 -1.25 -13.41 12.56
N ASN A 108 -1.88 -13.32 13.72
CA ASN A 108 -1.19 -12.98 14.96
C ASN A 108 -1.45 -14.06 16.00
N ILE A 109 -0.38 -14.54 16.58
CA ILE A 109 -0.40 -15.53 17.66
C ILE A 109 0.28 -14.88 18.86
N THR A 110 -0.47 -14.73 19.94
CA THR A 110 0.06 -14.19 21.18
C THR A 110 -0.20 -15.19 22.30
N GLY A 111 0.76 -15.34 23.17
CA GLY A 111 0.60 -16.26 24.27
C GLY A 111 1.56 -15.99 25.40
N GLY A 112 1.39 -16.70 26.50
CA GLY A 112 2.27 -16.60 27.62
C GLY A 112 1.85 -17.50 28.78
N SER A 113 2.80 -17.65 29.68
CA SER A 113 2.67 -18.34 30.96
C SER A 113 3.31 -17.50 32.05
N ALA A 114 3.37 -18.01 33.27
CA ALA A 114 4.12 -17.37 34.34
C ALA A 114 5.64 -17.22 34.00
N ALA A 115 6.17 -18.12 33.19
CA ALA A 115 7.60 -18.13 32.83
C ALA A 115 7.96 -17.20 31.67
N GLY A 116 7.01 -16.85 30.80
CA GLY A 116 7.31 -15.99 29.65
C GLY A 116 6.11 -15.68 28.79
N ALA A 117 6.32 -14.79 27.83
CA ALA A 117 5.32 -14.38 26.89
C ALA A 117 5.91 -14.29 25.47
N TYR A 118 5.07 -14.49 24.46
CA TYR A 118 5.47 -14.39 23.06
C TYR A 118 4.39 -13.76 22.19
N SER A 119 4.80 -13.15 21.12
CA SER A 119 3.93 -12.62 20.08
C SER A 119 4.56 -12.89 18.72
N LEU A 120 3.85 -13.63 17.89
CA LEU A 120 4.21 -13.93 16.50
C LEU A 120 3.22 -13.25 15.58
N GLY A 121 3.72 -12.53 14.58
CA GLY A 121 2.90 -11.91 13.54
C GLY A 121 3.42 -12.28 12.15
N LEU A 122 2.51 -12.71 11.29
CA LEU A 122 2.75 -12.95 9.87
C LEU A 122 1.78 -12.07 9.09
N SER A 123 2.23 -11.37 8.07
CA SER A 123 1.32 -10.65 7.18
C SER A 123 1.77 -10.71 5.74
N HIS A 124 0.80 -10.77 4.85
CA HIS A 124 0.94 -10.66 3.42
C HIS A 124 0.00 -9.57 2.93
N SER A 125 0.54 -8.64 2.14
CA SER A 125 -0.20 -7.58 1.48
C SER A 125 0.13 -7.60 0.00
N ASN A 126 -0.90 -7.58 -0.83
CA ASN A 126 -0.80 -7.49 -2.28
C ASN A 126 -1.75 -6.39 -2.77
N GLN A 127 -1.20 -5.45 -3.52
CA GLN A 127 -1.95 -4.34 -4.09
C GLN A 127 -1.54 -4.16 -5.55
N GLU A 128 -2.50 -4.23 -6.44
CA GLU A 128 -2.30 -3.88 -7.85
C GLU A 128 -2.54 -2.39 -8.08
N GLY A 129 -1.75 -1.82 -9.00
CA GLY A 129 -1.88 -0.40 -9.35
C GLY A 129 -3.13 -0.13 -10.17
N ILE A 130 -3.70 1.06 -10.02
CA ILE A 130 -4.83 1.54 -10.81
C ILE A 130 -4.44 1.98 -12.22
N PHE A 131 -3.14 2.07 -12.51
CA PHE A 131 -2.57 2.33 -13.83
C PHE A 131 -1.53 1.26 -14.18
N GLY A 132 -1.35 1.02 -15.47
CA GLY A 132 -0.33 0.13 -15.99
C GLY A 132 -0.86 -1.01 -16.87
N SER A 133 -2.15 -1.03 -17.20
CA SER A 133 -2.67 -1.98 -18.20
C SER A 133 -1.94 -1.79 -19.55
N PRO A 134 -1.53 -2.88 -20.23
CA PRO A 134 -1.61 -4.30 -19.89
C PRO A 134 -0.47 -4.80 -18.98
N VAL A 135 0.49 -3.94 -18.63
CA VAL A 135 1.60 -4.27 -17.72
C VAL A 135 1.15 -3.91 -16.30
N GLU A 136 0.84 -4.91 -15.50
CA GLU A 136 0.37 -4.69 -14.14
C GLU A 136 1.49 -4.17 -13.25
N SER A 137 1.30 -2.97 -12.66
CA SER A 137 2.11 -2.54 -11.52
C SER A 137 1.60 -3.22 -10.27
N LYS A 138 2.48 -3.89 -9.54
CA LYS A 138 2.10 -4.68 -8.38
C LYS A 138 3.03 -4.37 -7.21
N TYR A 139 2.44 -4.14 -6.05
CA TYR A 139 3.16 -4.07 -4.79
C TYR A 139 2.82 -5.29 -3.95
N GLU A 140 3.82 -6.06 -3.59
CA GLU A 140 3.69 -7.24 -2.74
C GLU A 140 4.61 -7.14 -1.54
N ARG A 141 4.10 -7.45 -0.36
CA ARG A 141 4.84 -7.36 0.88
C ARG A 141 4.53 -8.54 1.80
N TYR A 142 5.60 -9.17 2.25
CA TYR A 142 5.58 -10.17 3.32
C TYR A 142 6.24 -9.59 4.57
N SER A 143 5.64 -9.80 5.72
CA SER A 143 6.22 -9.38 6.99
C SER A 143 6.14 -10.50 8.00
N PHE A 144 7.22 -10.67 8.72
CA PHE A 144 7.34 -11.56 9.86
C PHE A 144 7.79 -10.77 11.07
N ARG A 145 7.19 -11.02 12.22
CA ARG A 145 7.57 -10.42 13.49
C ARG A 145 7.47 -11.45 14.59
N LEU A 146 8.52 -11.58 15.39
CA LEU A 146 8.56 -12.36 16.60
C LEU A 146 9.04 -11.49 17.74
N ASN A 147 8.29 -11.48 18.83
CA ASN A 147 8.73 -10.92 20.10
C ASN A 147 8.53 -12.00 21.16
N SER A 148 9.55 -12.23 21.94
CA SER A 148 9.44 -13.14 23.08
C SER A 148 10.20 -12.62 24.28
N ASP A 149 9.74 -12.97 25.47
CA ASP A 149 10.43 -12.71 26.71
C ASP A 149 10.23 -13.88 27.69
N PHE A 150 11.31 -14.34 28.27
CA PHE A 150 11.33 -15.47 29.19
C PHE A 150 12.09 -15.12 30.45
N ILE A 151 11.57 -15.58 31.59
CA ILE A 151 12.25 -15.57 32.87
C ILE A 151 13.10 -16.84 32.96
N LEU A 152 14.41 -16.67 32.95
CA LEU A 152 15.36 -17.79 33.03
C LEU A 152 15.65 -18.18 34.47
N LEU A 153 15.73 -17.20 35.37
CA LEU A 153 16.03 -17.45 36.79
C LEU A 153 15.14 -16.56 37.66
N ARG A 154 14.54 -17.16 38.69
CA ARG A 154 13.85 -16.48 39.76
C ARG A 154 14.55 -16.70 41.09
N ASP A 155 14.33 -15.84 42.05
CA ASP A 155 14.73 -16.05 43.40
C ASP A 155 14.01 -17.29 44.02
N ARG A 156 14.68 -17.92 44.98
CA ARG A 156 14.10 -19.09 45.71
C ARG A 156 12.74 -18.84 46.30
N THR A 157 12.45 -17.62 46.69
CA THR A 157 11.17 -17.20 47.25
C THR A 157 10.16 -16.77 46.19
N ASP A 158 10.52 -16.84 44.90
CA ASP A 158 9.72 -16.39 43.76
C ASP A 158 9.30 -14.89 43.83
N SER A 159 9.99 -14.12 44.69
CA SER A 159 9.65 -12.71 44.96
C SER A 159 10.21 -11.74 43.91
N PHE A 160 11.30 -12.08 43.21
CA PHE A 160 11.80 -11.25 42.11
C PHE A 160 12.49 -12.08 41.00
N THR A 161 12.54 -11.48 39.81
CA THR A 161 13.21 -12.10 38.65
C THR A 161 14.69 -11.77 38.67
N ILE A 162 15.55 -12.79 38.71
CA ILE A 162 17.00 -12.64 38.69
C ILE A 162 17.50 -12.45 37.26
N LEU A 163 17.01 -13.27 36.32
CA LEU A 163 17.44 -13.23 34.94
C LEU A 163 16.26 -13.37 33.98
N LYS A 164 16.18 -12.45 33.06
CA LYS A 164 15.20 -12.42 31.98
C LYS A 164 15.92 -12.35 30.64
N ALA A 165 15.49 -13.15 29.67
CA ALA A 165 15.93 -13.07 28.28
C ALA A 165 14.74 -12.71 27.41
N GLY A 166 15.00 -11.86 26.42
CA GLY A 166 13.99 -11.49 25.42
C GLY A 166 14.63 -11.32 24.05
N GLU A 167 13.84 -11.61 23.04
CA GLU A 167 14.26 -11.41 21.65
C GLU A 167 13.18 -10.69 20.87
N THR A 168 13.62 -9.90 19.89
CA THR A 168 12.76 -9.24 18.91
C THR A 168 13.37 -9.47 17.54
N LEU A 169 12.64 -10.19 16.69
CA LEU A 169 13.00 -10.41 15.30
C LEU A 169 11.94 -9.82 14.39
N ARG A 170 12.39 -9.09 13.37
CA ARG A 170 11.52 -8.55 12.33
C ARG A 170 12.17 -8.78 10.96
N TYR A 171 11.39 -9.34 10.06
CA TYR A 171 11.77 -9.50 8.66
C TYR A 171 10.68 -8.92 7.77
N VAL A 172 11.07 -8.18 6.74
CA VAL A 172 10.17 -7.61 5.74
C VAL A 172 10.79 -7.80 4.38
N ASN A 173 10.02 -8.35 3.45
CA ASN A 173 10.35 -8.44 2.04
C ASN A 173 9.26 -7.75 1.24
N SER A 174 9.62 -6.89 0.29
CA SER A 174 8.68 -6.21 -0.60
C SER A 174 9.30 -6.03 -1.99
N ASN A 175 8.47 -6.12 -3.00
CA ASN A 175 8.79 -5.80 -4.39
C ASN A 175 8.29 -4.40 -4.72
#